data_7a220ec1686bda9d3f51e2dad39012e2
#
_entry.id   7a220ec1686bda9d3f51e2dad39012e2
#
_cell.length_a   1.000
_cell.length_b   1.000
_cell.length_c   1.000
_cell.angle_alpha   90.00
_cell.angle_beta   90.00
_cell.angle_gamma   90.00
#
_symmetry.space_group_name_H-M   'P 1'
#
loop_
_entity.id
_entity.type
_entity.pdbx_description
1 polymer ?
#
loop_
_entity_poly.entity_id
_entity_poly.type
_entity_poly.pdbx_seq_one_letter_code
_entity_poly.pdbx_strand_id
1 'polypeptide(L)'
;MKKQKQGTVCVQGGWQPKNGEPRVLPIYQSTTFKYETSDEMGKLFDLEASGFFYTRLQNPTNESVAAKIASLEGGMAAMLTSSGQAAVFYALFNICETGGHLICTSKIYGGTFNLLGVTMKKMGVDVTFIDQETTDEEIEKVIEIGRASCRERV
;
A
#
# COMPACT_ATOMS: atom_id res chain seq x y z
N MET A 1 14.83 -17.66 -10.96
CA MET A 1 15.38 -16.45 -11.65
C MET A 1 16.53 -15.89 -10.83
N LYS A 2 17.64 -15.44 -11.46
CA LYS A 2 18.71 -14.75 -10.72
C LYS A 2 18.17 -13.41 -10.19
N LYS A 3 18.37 -13.14 -8.91
CA LYS A 3 18.00 -11.86 -8.27
C LYS A 3 18.71 -10.72 -9.01
N GLN A 4 17.97 -9.82 -9.61
CA GLN A 4 18.54 -8.65 -10.30
C GLN A 4 19.18 -7.69 -9.28
N LYS A 5 20.24 -6.99 -9.69
CA LYS A 5 20.84 -5.93 -8.87
C LYS A 5 19.89 -4.73 -8.79
N GLN A 6 19.91 -4.03 -7.68
CA GLN A 6 19.05 -2.87 -7.43
C GLN A 6 19.08 -1.84 -8.59
N GLY A 7 20.27 -1.48 -9.09
CA GLY A 7 20.39 -0.57 -10.23
C GLY A 7 19.69 -1.06 -11.50
N THR A 8 19.66 -2.38 -11.74
CA THR A 8 18.91 -2.97 -12.87
C THR A 8 17.42 -2.85 -12.65
N VAL A 9 16.94 -3.10 -11.41
CA VAL A 9 15.52 -2.96 -11.06
C VAL A 9 15.06 -1.51 -11.19
N CYS A 10 15.88 -0.53 -10.76
CA CYS A 10 15.57 0.89 -10.92
C CYS A 10 15.27 1.26 -12.39
N VAL A 11 16.03 0.70 -13.33
CA VAL A 11 15.90 1.02 -14.77
C VAL A 11 14.84 0.14 -15.45
N GLN A 12 14.86 -1.16 -15.20
CA GLN A 12 14.08 -2.14 -15.99
C GLN A 12 12.91 -2.77 -15.21
N GLY A 13 12.80 -2.54 -13.90
CA GLY A 13 11.73 -3.12 -13.09
C GLY A 13 10.34 -2.54 -13.42
N GLY A 14 9.30 -3.30 -13.10
CA GLY A 14 7.91 -2.88 -13.19
C GLY A 14 7.27 -2.98 -14.58
N TRP A 15 8.05 -3.02 -15.65
CA TRP A 15 7.55 -3.17 -17.01
C TRP A 15 8.31 -4.26 -17.76
N GLN A 16 7.57 -5.15 -18.41
CA GLN A 16 8.09 -6.24 -19.22
C GLN A 16 7.46 -6.15 -20.62
N PRO A 17 8.10 -5.44 -21.57
CA PRO A 17 7.54 -5.26 -22.90
C PRO A 17 7.49 -6.59 -23.65
N LYS A 18 6.37 -6.83 -24.33
CA LYS A 18 6.19 -7.92 -25.27
C LYS A 18 6.74 -7.55 -26.65
N ASN A 19 6.69 -8.49 -27.56
CA ASN A 19 7.16 -8.25 -28.93
C ASN A 19 6.35 -7.13 -29.62
N GLY A 20 7.05 -6.10 -30.09
CA GLY A 20 6.43 -4.91 -30.70
C GLY A 20 5.96 -3.83 -29.73
N GLU A 21 6.06 -4.06 -28.41
CA GLU A 21 5.73 -3.03 -27.42
C GLU A 21 6.91 -2.07 -27.14
N PRO A 22 6.62 -0.83 -26.70
CA PRO A 22 7.64 0.13 -26.32
C PRO A 22 8.51 -0.40 -25.17
N ARG A 23 9.81 -0.10 -25.20
CA ARG A 23 10.72 -0.45 -24.09
C ARG A 23 10.38 0.28 -22.79
N VAL A 24 9.86 1.48 -22.90
CA VAL A 24 9.37 2.29 -21.76
C VAL A 24 7.86 2.25 -21.82
N LEU A 25 7.23 1.97 -20.68
CA LEU A 25 5.77 1.96 -20.58
C LEU A 25 5.22 3.35 -20.92
N PRO A 26 4.30 3.46 -21.90
CA PRO A 26 3.58 4.71 -22.16
C PRO A 26 2.75 5.17 -20.95
N ILE A 27 2.51 6.47 -20.85
CA ILE A 27 1.58 7.02 -19.85
C ILE A 27 0.15 6.79 -20.35
N TYR A 28 -0.61 5.97 -19.65
CA TYR A 28 -2.01 5.68 -19.96
C TYR A 28 -2.94 6.69 -19.29
N GLN A 29 -3.27 7.76 -20.01
CA GLN A 29 -4.22 8.79 -19.57
C GLN A 29 -5.63 8.45 -20.02
N SER A 30 -6.16 7.32 -19.61
CA SER A 30 -7.53 6.89 -19.93
C SER A 30 -8.27 6.51 -18.66
N THR A 31 -9.55 6.90 -18.59
CA THR A 31 -10.41 6.49 -17.48
C THR A 31 -10.92 5.06 -17.66
N THR A 32 -11.24 4.68 -18.89
CA THR A 32 -11.82 3.38 -19.25
C THR A 32 -11.04 2.74 -20.39
N PHE A 33 -11.19 1.44 -20.52
CA PHE A 33 -10.53 0.63 -21.56
C PHE A 33 -11.59 -0.09 -22.37
N LYS A 34 -11.35 -0.23 -23.69
CA LYS A 34 -12.28 -0.87 -24.62
C LYS A 34 -12.04 -2.37 -24.67
N TYR A 35 -13.13 -3.12 -24.66
CA TYR A 35 -13.19 -4.54 -25.00
C TYR A 35 -14.11 -4.76 -26.19
N GLU A 36 -13.96 -5.87 -26.89
CA GLU A 36 -14.75 -6.16 -28.10
C GLU A 36 -16.18 -6.57 -27.75
N THR A 37 -16.33 -7.31 -26.65
CA THR A 37 -17.63 -7.83 -26.19
C THR A 37 -17.94 -7.47 -24.75
N SER A 38 -19.22 -7.44 -24.40
CA SER A 38 -19.67 -7.31 -23.03
C SER A 38 -19.32 -8.49 -22.14
N ASP A 39 -19.23 -9.69 -22.75
CA ASP A 39 -18.86 -10.91 -22.01
C ASP A 39 -17.43 -10.89 -21.54
N GLU A 40 -16.49 -10.38 -22.36
CA GLU A 40 -15.12 -10.15 -21.94
C GLU A 40 -15.04 -9.16 -20.77
N MET A 41 -15.80 -8.07 -20.85
CA MET A 41 -15.87 -7.10 -19.77
C MET A 41 -16.50 -7.71 -18.49
N GLY A 42 -17.55 -8.52 -18.63
CA GLY A 42 -18.20 -9.22 -17.51
C GLY A 42 -17.21 -10.08 -16.71
N LYS A 43 -16.38 -10.86 -17.40
CA LYS A 43 -15.35 -11.70 -16.76
C LYS A 43 -14.32 -10.91 -15.93
N LEU A 44 -14.06 -9.65 -16.28
CA LEU A 44 -13.19 -8.78 -15.46
C LEU A 44 -13.88 -8.36 -14.16
N PHE A 45 -15.18 -8.04 -14.23
CA PHE A 45 -15.97 -7.70 -13.04
C PHE A 45 -16.16 -8.91 -12.11
N ASP A 46 -16.30 -10.10 -12.68
CA ASP A 46 -16.43 -11.36 -11.94
C ASP A 46 -15.09 -11.92 -11.46
N LEU A 47 -13.97 -11.21 -11.73
CA LEU A 47 -12.60 -11.61 -11.39
C LEU A 47 -12.16 -12.95 -12.03
N GLU A 48 -12.82 -13.37 -13.10
CA GLU A 48 -12.47 -14.57 -13.87
C GLU A 48 -11.36 -14.31 -14.90
N ALA A 49 -11.14 -13.06 -15.24
CA ALA A 49 -10.07 -12.62 -16.16
C ALA A 49 -9.28 -11.45 -15.55
N SER A 50 -8.02 -11.30 -15.98
CA SER A 50 -7.18 -10.16 -15.62
C SER A 50 -7.15 -9.15 -16.76
N GLY A 51 -7.27 -7.85 -16.44
CA GLY A 51 -7.21 -6.79 -17.42
C GLY A 51 -7.57 -5.44 -16.81
N PHE A 52 -7.35 -4.38 -17.58
CA PHE A 52 -7.64 -3.01 -17.17
C PHE A 52 -8.99 -2.58 -17.76
N PHE A 53 -9.92 -2.16 -16.91
CA PHE A 53 -11.21 -1.68 -17.39
C PHE A 53 -11.56 -0.28 -16.86
N TYR A 54 -11.07 0.09 -15.69
CA TYR A 54 -11.32 1.39 -15.08
C TYR A 54 -10.14 1.87 -14.23
N THR A 55 -9.60 3.05 -14.53
CA THR A 55 -8.36 3.58 -13.93
C THR A 55 -8.41 3.76 -12.41
N ARG A 56 -9.58 4.03 -11.83
CA ARG A 56 -9.71 4.10 -10.37
C ARG A 56 -9.35 2.78 -9.69
N LEU A 57 -9.58 1.66 -10.36
CA LEU A 57 -9.26 0.33 -9.85
C LEU A 57 -7.86 -0.10 -10.28
N GLN A 58 -7.56 -0.01 -11.58
CA GLN A 58 -6.30 -0.45 -12.16
C GLN A 58 -5.94 0.38 -13.39
N ASN A 59 -4.66 0.70 -13.53
CA ASN A 59 -4.11 1.39 -14.70
C ASN A 59 -2.70 0.85 -15.00
N PRO A 60 -2.34 0.57 -16.26
CA PRO A 60 -1.03 0.03 -16.60
C PRO A 60 0.15 0.85 -16.06
N THR A 61 0.03 2.18 -16.05
CA THR A 61 1.07 3.07 -15.53
C THR A 61 1.24 2.91 -14.02
N ASN A 62 0.13 2.91 -13.28
CA ASN A 62 0.15 2.76 -11.82
C ASN A 62 0.68 1.37 -11.43
N GLU A 63 0.20 0.32 -12.09
CA GLU A 63 0.64 -1.06 -11.83
C GLU A 63 2.14 -1.24 -12.09
N SER A 64 2.67 -0.65 -13.16
CA SER A 64 4.10 -0.71 -13.45
C SER A 64 4.96 -0.02 -12.38
N VAL A 65 4.52 1.14 -11.89
CA VAL A 65 5.22 1.85 -10.81
C VAL A 65 5.12 1.07 -9.50
N ALA A 66 3.93 0.58 -9.15
CA ALA A 66 3.71 -0.24 -7.95
C ALA A 66 4.58 -1.51 -7.98
N ALA A 67 4.60 -2.24 -9.10
CA ALA A 67 5.43 -3.43 -9.26
C ALA A 67 6.95 -3.13 -9.14
N LYS A 68 7.39 -1.98 -9.64
CA LYS A 68 8.79 -1.54 -9.48
C LYS A 68 9.12 -1.27 -8.01
N ILE A 69 8.27 -0.54 -7.29
CA ILE A 69 8.47 -0.24 -5.87
C ILE A 69 8.47 -1.53 -5.05
N ALA A 70 7.48 -2.41 -5.27
CA ALA A 70 7.44 -3.71 -4.59
C ALA A 70 8.74 -4.51 -4.82
N SER A 71 9.26 -4.51 -6.05
CA SER A 71 10.51 -5.20 -6.38
C SER A 71 11.74 -4.59 -5.72
N LEU A 72 11.79 -3.26 -5.54
CA LEU A 72 12.88 -2.55 -4.87
C LEU A 72 12.88 -2.79 -3.36
N GLU A 73 11.69 -2.79 -2.75
CA GLU A 73 11.48 -3.00 -1.31
C GLU A 73 11.46 -4.49 -0.91
N GLY A 74 11.47 -5.40 -1.89
CA GLY A 74 11.34 -6.85 -1.63
C GLY A 74 9.94 -7.26 -1.16
N GLY A 75 8.93 -6.43 -1.40
CA GLY A 75 7.54 -6.70 -1.11
C GLY A 75 6.86 -7.60 -2.15
N MET A 76 5.75 -8.20 -1.78
CA MET A 76 4.93 -9.01 -2.69
C MET A 76 4.16 -8.13 -3.68
N ALA A 77 3.66 -6.99 -3.23
CA ALA A 77 2.89 -6.03 -4.01
C ALA A 77 3.03 -4.63 -3.42
N ALA A 78 2.61 -3.62 -4.17
CA ALA A 78 2.47 -2.25 -3.69
C ALA A 78 1.20 -1.62 -4.26
N MET A 79 0.67 -0.64 -3.55
CA MET A 79 -0.45 0.17 -3.99
C MET A 79 -0.06 1.64 -3.96
N LEU A 80 -0.37 2.36 -5.02
CA LEU A 80 -0.15 3.81 -5.07
C LEU A 80 -1.34 4.55 -4.47
N THR A 81 -1.05 5.58 -3.70
CA THR A 81 -2.03 6.45 -3.08
C THR A 81 -1.79 7.91 -3.46
N SER A 82 -2.78 8.77 -3.22
CA SER A 82 -2.71 10.20 -3.54
C SER A 82 -1.76 11.00 -2.64
N SER A 83 -1.36 10.44 -1.50
CA SER A 83 -0.45 11.09 -0.54
C SER A 83 0.16 10.07 0.43
N GLY A 84 1.29 10.44 1.06
CA GLY A 84 1.88 9.63 2.13
C GLY A 84 0.94 9.43 3.31
N GLN A 85 0.15 10.45 3.68
CA GLN A 85 -0.88 10.31 4.73
C GLN A 85 -1.97 9.29 4.36
N ALA A 86 -2.39 9.25 3.09
CA ALA A 86 -3.31 8.22 2.62
C ALA A 86 -2.67 6.82 2.69
N ALA A 87 -1.39 6.70 2.38
CA ALA A 87 -0.66 5.43 2.51
C ALA A 87 -0.61 4.95 3.96
N VAL A 88 -0.25 5.80 4.90
CA VAL A 88 -0.25 5.48 6.34
C VAL A 88 -1.66 5.12 6.80
N PHE A 89 -2.66 5.92 6.45
CA PHE A 89 -4.05 5.65 6.84
C PHE A 89 -4.53 4.29 6.35
N TYR A 90 -4.36 3.98 5.06
CA TYR A 90 -4.83 2.70 4.51
C TYR A 90 -4.07 1.50 5.06
N ALA A 91 -2.76 1.64 5.29
CA ALA A 91 -1.97 0.57 5.90
C ALA A 91 -2.50 0.21 7.29
N LEU A 92 -2.72 1.22 8.13
CA LEU A 92 -3.19 1.03 9.50
C LEU A 92 -4.67 0.62 9.56
N PHE A 93 -5.53 1.29 8.79
CA PHE A 93 -6.96 1.01 8.74
C PHE A 93 -7.27 -0.41 8.25
N ASN A 94 -6.43 -0.95 7.36
CA ASN A 94 -6.58 -2.33 6.87
C ASN A 94 -6.33 -3.40 7.93
N ILE A 95 -5.53 -3.10 8.96
CA ILE A 95 -5.14 -4.06 10.00
C ILE A 95 -5.77 -3.76 11.37
N CYS A 96 -6.28 -2.53 11.57
CA CYS A 96 -6.88 -2.10 12.83
C CYS A 96 -8.38 -1.90 12.65
N GLU A 97 -9.16 -2.76 13.27
CA GLU A 97 -10.61 -2.62 13.33
C GLU A 97 -11.05 -1.67 14.45
N THR A 98 -12.30 -1.22 14.41
CA THR A 98 -12.92 -0.47 15.51
C THR A 98 -12.82 -1.27 16.82
N GLY A 99 -12.31 -0.66 17.86
CA GLY A 99 -11.96 -1.31 19.13
C GLY A 99 -10.54 -1.86 19.17
N GLY A 100 -9.78 -1.72 18.07
CA GLY A 100 -8.35 -2.06 18.02
C GLY A 100 -7.49 -1.07 18.80
N HIS A 101 -6.25 -1.47 19.08
CA HIS A 101 -5.27 -0.66 19.81
C HIS A 101 -3.96 -0.59 19.03
N LEU A 102 -3.44 0.62 18.83
CA LEU A 102 -2.17 0.91 18.17
C LEU A 102 -1.15 1.40 19.21
N ILE A 103 0.07 0.91 19.11
CA ILE A 103 1.22 1.44 19.83
C ILE A 103 2.16 2.08 18.82
N CYS A 104 2.47 3.35 19.02
CA CYS A 104 3.30 4.12 18.11
C CYS A 104 4.32 4.97 18.88
N THR A 105 5.50 5.16 18.31
CA THR A 105 6.45 6.13 18.89
C THR A 105 5.92 7.55 18.77
N SER A 106 6.15 8.38 19.78
CA SER A 106 5.74 9.80 19.80
C SER A 106 6.55 10.67 18.84
N LYS A 107 7.78 10.25 18.47
CA LYS A 107 8.69 11.00 17.60
C LYS A 107 8.48 10.60 16.14
N ILE A 108 7.29 10.91 15.59
CA ILE A 108 6.91 10.68 14.20
C ILE A 108 6.50 11.99 13.53
N TYR A 109 6.28 11.93 12.23
CA TYR A 109 5.76 13.07 11.49
C TYR A 109 4.46 13.61 12.10
N GLY A 110 4.38 14.93 12.32
CA GLY A 110 3.25 15.55 13.02
C GLY A 110 1.87 15.29 12.40
N GLY A 111 1.81 15.15 11.07
CA GLY A 111 0.57 14.73 10.39
C GLY A 111 0.14 13.31 10.77
N THR A 112 1.09 12.38 10.89
CA THR A 112 0.81 11.00 11.34
C THR A 112 0.43 10.99 12.83
N PHE A 113 1.10 11.78 13.66
CA PHE A 113 0.73 11.92 15.07
C PHE A 113 -0.74 12.37 15.23
N ASN A 114 -1.16 13.38 14.47
CA ASN A 114 -2.55 13.83 14.46
C ASN A 114 -3.51 12.81 13.87
N LEU A 115 -3.11 12.11 12.80
CA LEU A 115 -3.91 11.04 12.20
C LEU A 115 -4.24 9.97 13.26
N LEU A 116 -3.23 9.51 13.98
CA LEU A 116 -3.37 8.48 15.01
C LEU A 116 -4.11 9.00 16.24
N GLY A 117 -3.63 10.08 16.84
CA GLY A 117 -4.14 10.58 18.11
C GLY A 117 -5.53 11.21 18.04
N VAL A 118 -5.96 11.69 16.87
CA VAL A 118 -7.24 12.37 16.70
C VAL A 118 -8.17 11.61 15.76
N THR A 119 -7.73 11.34 14.53
CA THR A 119 -8.63 10.79 13.50
C THR A 119 -8.94 9.32 13.75
N MET A 120 -7.93 8.49 13.97
CA MET A 120 -8.12 7.05 14.24
C MET A 120 -8.88 6.84 15.56
N LYS A 121 -8.61 7.68 16.56
CA LYS A 121 -9.35 7.65 17.82
C LYS A 121 -10.86 7.93 17.64
N LYS A 122 -11.22 8.88 16.77
CA LYS A 122 -12.63 9.13 16.41
C LYS A 122 -13.29 7.96 15.68
N MET A 123 -12.49 7.11 15.04
CA MET A 123 -12.94 5.87 14.39
C MET A 123 -13.00 4.67 15.34
N GLY A 124 -12.73 4.89 16.64
CA GLY A 124 -12.78 3.86 17.66
C GLY A 124 -11.52 3.00 17.75
N VAL A 125 -10.39 3.48 17.24
CA VAL A 125 -9.08 2.84 17.41
C VAL A 125 -8.32 3.59 18.51
N ASP A 126 -7.99 2.91 19.60
CA ASP A 126 -7.18 3.49 20.67
C ASP A 126 -5.70 3.52 20.28
N VAL A 127 -5.01 4.59 20.71
CA VAL A 127 -3.59 4.77 20.37
C VAL A 127 -2.79 5.13 21.63
N THR A 128 -1.75 4.35 21.90
CA THR A 128 -0.76 4.64 22.92
C THR A 128 0.53 5.12 22.28
N PHE A 129 0.91 6.35 22.60
CA PHE A 129 2.21 6.88 22.19
C PHE A 129 3.27 6.56 23.25
N ILE A 130 4.38 5.99 22.79
CA ILE A 130 5.55 5.65 23.61
C ILE A 130 6.75 6.49 23.22
N ASP A 131 7.74 6.62 24.11
CA ASP A 131 9.03 7.19 23.73
C ASP A 131 9.87 6.16 22.93
N GLN A 132 10.83 6.65 22.17
CA GLN A 132 11.75 5.77 21.40
C GLN A 132 12.64 4.91 22.31
N GLU A 133 12.90 5.37 23.53
CA GLU A 133 13.72 4.71 24.52
C GLU A 133 12.92 3.73 25.41
N THR A 134 11.60 3.60 25.19
CA THR A 134 10.73 2.68 25.93
C THR A 134 11.21 1.25 25.75
N THR A 135 11.45 0.53 26.83
CA THR A 135 11.92 -0.86 26.83
C THR A 135 10.87 -1.84 26.36
N ASP A 136 11.29 -3.04 25.93
CA ASP A 136 10.35 -4.06 25.46
C ASP A 136 9.40 -4.50 26.60
N GLU A 137 9.88 -4.56 27.87
CA GLU A 137 9.05 -4.87 29.04
C GLU A 137 8.00 -3.79 29.31
N GLU A 138 8.30 -2.53 29.04
CA GLU A 138 7.34 -1.42 29.17
C GLU A 138 6.32 -1.45 28.01
N ILE A 139 6.74 -1.82 26.81
CA ILE A 139 5.85 -1.99 25.66
C ILE A 139 4.86 -3.13 25.93
N GLU A 140 5.35 -4.26 26.46
CA GLU A 140 4.48 -5.40 26.79
C GLU A 140 3.37 -5.04 27.76
N LYS A 141 3.62 -4.12 28.72
CA LYS A 141 2.62 -3.66 29.68
C LYS A 141 1.48 -2.85 29.07
N VAL A 142 1.73 -2.21 27.93
CA VAL A 142 0.70 -1.39 27.23
C VAL A 142 0.03 -2.16 26.09
N ILE A 143 0.46 -3.40 25.80
CA ILE A 143 -0.22 -4.28 24.86
C ILE A 143 -1.48 -4.83 25.53
N GLU A 144 -2.64 -4.50 24.98
CA GLU A 144 -3.92 -5.04 25.41
C GLU A 144 -4.19 -6.37 24.67
N ILE A 145 -4.34 -7.45 25.44
CA ILE A 145 -4.63 -8.78 24.90
C ILE A 145 -6.00 -8.80 24.23
N GLY A 146 -6.04 -9.32 23.00
CA GLY A 146 -7.27 -9.44 22.20
C GLY A 146 -7.56 -8.23 21.31
N ARG A 147 -6.68 -7.23 21.27
CA ARG A 147 -6.72 -6.11 20.33
C ARG A 147 -5.55 -6.18 19.36
N ALA A 148 -5.78 -5.85 18.09
CA ALA A 148 -4.70 -5.75 17.13
C ALA A 148 -3.72 -4.65 17.56
N SER A 149 -2.43 -5.00 17.76
CA SER A 149 -1.37 -4.03 18.01
C SER A 149 -0.45 -3.95 16.80
N CYS A 150 -0.17 -2.74 16.35
CA CYS A 150 0.79 -2.49 15.28
C CYS A 150 1.90 -1.57 15.83
N ARG A 151 3.15 -1.97 15.62
CA ARG A 151 4.33 -1.17 15.96
C ARG A 151 4.96 -0.64 14.68
N GLU A 152 4.93 0.66 14.49
CA GLU A 152 5.71 1.31 13.43
C GLU A 152 7.03 1.80 14.04
N ARG A 153 8.16 1.32 13.49
CA ARG A 153 9.48 1.92 13.66
C ARG A 153 9.83 2.66 12.37
N VAL A 154 9.96 3.94 12.45
CA VAL A 154 10.53 4.77 11.38
C VAL A 154 12.03 4.92 11.61
#